data_21071621efc0b0b14df9c305bb3ce601
#
_entry.id   21071621efc0b0b14df9c305bb3ce601
#
_cell.length_a   1.000
_cell.length_b   1.000
_cell.length_c   1.000
_cell.angle_alpha   90.00
_cell.angle_beta   90.00
_cell.angle_gamma   90.00
#
_symmetry.space_group_name_H-M   'P 1'
#
loop_
_entity.id
_entity.type
_entity.pdbx_description
1 polymer ?
#
loop_
_entity_poly.entity_id
_entity_poly.type
_entity_poly.pdbx_seq_one_letter_code
_entity_poly.pdbx_strand_id
1 'polypeptide(L)'
;TWLDRTNYHVSFTATDDNMDWALRWSADAMVNSFIAKKDLDSEMTVVRNEYEMGENDPVSVVLKRMQCILFDWHNYGKPTIGARSDIENVKIENLQAFYHRYYQPDNAVLTVSGKFDPAEILPKIEKIFGAIPRPERKLPEEWTVEPVADGERSFTVRRPGEAKFVAVGYRVPASNDPDFHRVALGVSILTDSPKGRLYKALVDTGLAEKVFGFSIPGKDPGFVFIGALLKKTGDEAKVRDAMVKTLE
;
A
#
# COMPACT_ATOMS: atom_id res chain seq x y z
N THR A 1 0.27 6.55 -2.53
CA THR A 1 0.97 6.34 -1.24
C THR A 1 0.84 4.89 -0.81
N TRP A 2 1.90 4.33 -0.24
CA TRP A 2 1.98 3.00 0.34
C TRP A 2 2.44 3.10 1.80
N LEU A 3 2.68 1.97 2.45
CA LEU A 3 3.13 1.93 3.84
C LEU A 3 4.48 2.65 4.04
N ASP A 4 5.42 2.49 3.09
CA ASP A 4 6.80 2.99 3.19
C ASP A 4 7.14 4.12 2.24
N ARG A 5 6.31 4.42 1.27
CA ARG A 5 6.65 5.34 0.19
C ARG A 5 5.45 6.07 -0.38
N THR A 6 5.71 7.24 -0.93
CA THR A 6 4.80 7.96 -1.81
C THR A 6 5.44 8.08 -3.19
N ASN A 7 4.71 7.69 -4.23
CA ASN A 7 5.20 7.77 -5.61
C ASN A 7 4.43 8.86 -6.37
N TYR A 8 5.16 9.63 -7.14
CA TYR A 8 4.62 10.59 -8.11
C TYR A 8 5.00 10.11 -9.51
N HIS A 9 4.03 10.03 -10.39
CA HIS A 9 4.21 9.51 -11.75
C HIS A 9 3.83 10.59 -12.75
N VAL A 10 4.75 10.86 -13.69
CA VAL A 10 4.51 11.73 -14.83
C VAL A 10 4.74 10.91 -16.09
N SER A 11 3.72 10.80 -16.94
CA SER A 11 3.80 10.08 -18.22
C SER A 11 3.54 11.07 -19.36
N PHE A 12 4.41 11.05 -20.37
CA PHE A 12 4.35 12.00 -21.47
C PHE A 12 4.94 11.42 -22.76
N THR A 13 4.65 12.06 -23.88
CA THR A 13 5.29 11.73 -25.17
C THR A 13 6.78 12.08 -25.09
N ALA A 14 7.63 11.13 -25.49
CA ALA A 14 9.09 11.27 -25.42
C ALA A 14 9.61 12.33 -26.41
N THR A 15 9.70 13.56 -25.93
CA THR A 15 10.34 14.72 -26.57
C THR A 15 11.28 15.37 -25.56
N ASP A 16 12.31 16.09 -26.04
CA ASP A 16 13.26 16.77 -25.17
C ASP A 16 12.58 17.84 -24.31
N ASP A 17 11.64 18.59 -24.87
CA ASP A 17 10.90 19.63 -24.14
C ASP A 17 10.07 19.04 -23.01
N ASN A 18 9.36 17.93 -23.25
CA ASN A 18 8.56 17.26 -22.24
C ASN A 18 9.45 16.65 -21.12
N MET A 19 10.61 16.10 -21.50
CA MET A 19 11.58 15.57 -20.55
C MET A 19 12.15 16.70 -19.67
N ASP A 20 12.56 17.79 -20.25
CA ASP A 20 13.08 18.95 -19.52
C ASP A 20 12.03 19.52 -18.57
N TRP A 21 10.81 19.65 -19.04
CA TRP A 21 9.67 20.10 -18.22
C TRP A 21 9.43 19.15 -17.03
N ALA A 22 9.34 17.85 -17.29
CA ALA A 22 9.06 16.86 -16.25
C ALA A 22 10.14 16.81 -15.18
N LEU A 23 11.42 16.90 -15.57
CA LEU A 23 12.54 16.95 -14.62
C LEU A 23 12.49 18.21 -13.75
N ARG A 24 12.27 19.40 -14.36
CA ARG A 24 12.17 20.67 -13.63
C ARG A 24 10.97 20.71 -12.71
N TRP A 25 9.80 20.26 -13.20
CA TRP A 25 8.59 20.21 -12.41
C TRP A 25 8.75 19.26 -11.20
N SER A 26 9.36 18.08 -11.41
CA SER A 26 9.58 17.13 -10.33
C SER A 26 10.54 17.66 -9.26
N ALA A 27 11.60 18.34 -9.69
CA ALA A 27 12.56 18.95 -8.77
C ALA A 27 11.93 20.09 -7.97
N ASP A 28 11.15 20.97 -8.64
CA ASP A 28 10.46 22.09 -8.00
C ASP A 28 9.39 21.60 -7.02
N ALA A 29 8.52 20.68 -7.45
CA ALA A 29 7.47 20.11 -6.61
C ALA A 29 8.01 19.37 -5.37
N MET A 30 9.22 18.80 -5.45
CA MET A 30 9.84 18.13 -4.32
C MET A 30 10.19 19.09 -3.17
N VAL A 31 10.61 20.33 -3.44
CA VAL A 31 11.16 21.22 -2.41
C VAL A 31 10.47 22.58 -2.30
N ASN A 32 9.67 22.99 -3.28
CA ASN A 32 9.06 24.32 -3.37
C ASN A 32 7.53 24.31 -3.39
N SER A 33 6.86 23.18 -3.13
CA SER A 33 5.40 23.17 -3.07
C SER A 33 4.88 24.05 -1.93
N PHE A 34 3.88 24.87 -2.23
CA PHE A 34 3.35 25.83 -1.26
C PHE A 34 2.64 25.22 -0.06
N ILE A 35 2.03 24.04 -0.24
CA ILE A 35 1.20 23.38 0.79
C ILE A 35 0.28 24.39 1.46
N ALA A 36 -0.63 24.97 0.67
CA ALA A 36 -1.46 26.07 1.12
C ALA A 36 -2.77 25.58 1.79
N LYS A 37 -3.27 26.35 2.76
CA LYS A 37 -4.50 25.97 3.47
C LYS A 37 -5.71 25.81 2.52
N LYS A 38 -5.83 26.66 1.49
CA LYS A 38 -6.92 26.56 0.49
C LYS A 38 -6.92 25.23 -0.25
N ASP A 39 -5.73 24.69 -0.52
CA ASP A 39 -5.57 23.42 -1.23
C ASP A 39 -5.89 22.25 -0.30
N LEU A 40 -5.49 22.34 0.97
CA LEU A 40 -5.90 21.40 2.01
C LEU A 40 -7.43 21.34 2.15
N ASP A 41 -8.09 22.48 2.28
CA ASP A 41 -9.54 22.56 2.47
C ASP A 41 -10.31 21.93 1.29
N SER A 42 -9.79 22.06 0.08
CA SER A 42 -10.33 21.43 -1.13
C SER A 42 -10.07 19.92 -1.14
N GLU A 43 -8.82 19.51 -0.91
CA GLU A 43 -8.39 18.12 -1.02
C GLU A 43 -8.97 17.23 0.09
N MET A 44 -9.19 17.76 1.29
CA MET A 44 -9.78 16.98 2.38
C MET A 44 -11.17 16.44 2.05
N THR A 45 -11.90 17.07 1.15
CA THR A 45 -13.17 16.52 0.65
C THR A 45 -12.92 15.28 -0.19
N VAL A 46 -11.88 15.27 -1.02
CA VAL A 46 -11.50 14.13 -1.85
C VAL A 46 -11.01 12.98 -0.96
N VAL A 47 -10.10 13.25 -0.04
CA VAL A 47 -9.55 12.24 0.89
C VAL A 47 -10.66 11.62 1.76
N ARG A 48 -11.64 12.42 2.21
CA ARG A 48 -12.80 11.90 2.93
C ARG A 48 -13.65 10.97 2.06
N ASN A 49 -13.87 11.33 0.80
CA ASN A 49 -14.60 10.50 -0.15
C ASN A 49 -13.86 9.17 -0.40
N GLU A 50 -12.54 9.18 -0.53
CA GLU A 50 -11.71 7.97 -0.62
C GLU A 50 -11.86 7.09 0.62
N TYR A 51 -11.84 7.70 1.80
CA TYR A 51 -12.08 6.97 3.05
C TYR A 51 -13.45 6.29 3.04
N GLU A 52 -14.52 7.04 2.70
CA GLU A 52 -15.89 6.53 2.65
C GLU A 52 -16.06 5.43 1.59
N MET A 53 -15.45 5.56 0.42
CA MET A 53 -15.43 4.50 -0.59
C MET A 53 -14.80 3.21 -0.03
N GLY A 54 -13.67 3.32 0.66
CA GLY A 54 -13.03 2.17 1.29
C GLY A 54 -13.85 1.58 2.46
N GLU A 55 -14.68 2.37 3.14
CA GLU A 55 -15.58 1.86 4.18
C GLU A 55 -16.83 1.18 3.60
N ASN A 56 -17.16 1.44 2.35
CA ASN A 56 -18.28 0.80 1.63
C ASN A 56 -17.84 -0.46 0.86
N ASP A 57 -16.55 -0.73 0.75
CA ASP A 57 -16.03 -1.94 0.11
C ASP A 57 -15.73 -3.03 1.16
N PRO A 58 -16.43 -4.19 1.12
CA PRO A 58 -16.25 -5.26 2.10
C PRO A 58 -14.81 -5.78 2.19
N VAL A 59 -14.10 -5.88 1.06
CA VAL A 59 -12.72 -6.36 1.02
C VAL A 59 -11.79 -5.37 1.71
N SER A 60 -11.91 -4.09 1.39
CA SER A 60 -11.12 -3.02 2.01
C SER A 60 -11.34 -2.95 3.53
N VAL A 61 -12.58 -3.13 3.98
CA VAL A 61 -12.90 -3.15 5.42
C VAL A 61 -12.21 -4.32 6.12
N VAL A 62 -12.31 -5.54 5.56
CA VAL A 62 -11.66 -6.72 6.14
C VAL A 62 -10.14 -6.58 6.10
N LEU A 63 -9.58 -6.10 4.99
CA LEU A 63 -8.13 -5.86 4.85
C LEU A 63 -7.61 -4.89 5.92
N LYS A 64 -8.27 -3.75 6.11
CA LYS A 64 -7.90 -2.77 7.15
C LYS A 64 -7.95 -3.39 8.55
N ARG A 65 -8.99 -4.17 8.87
CA ARG A 65 -9.11 -4.83 10.18
C ARG A 65 -8.05 -5.91 10.38
N MET A 66 -7.79 -6.71 9.34
CA MET A 66 -6.71 -7.70 9.36
C MET A 66 -5.36 -7.05 9.60
N GLN A 67 -5.06 -5.98 8.88
CA GLN A 67 -3.84 -5.20 9.05
C GLN A 67 -3.65 -4.75 10.51
N CYS A 68 -4.71 -4.20 11.12
CA CYS A 68 -4.67 -3.74 12.52
C CYS A 68 -4.41 -4.85 13.54
N ILE A 69 -4.74 -6.10 13.26
CA ILE A 69 -4.54 -7.23 14.19
C ILE A 69 -3.29 -8.06 13.89
N LEU A 70 -2.71 -7.91 12.71
CA LEU A 70 -1.46 -8.58 12.34
C LEU A 70 -0.24 -7.94 13.01
N PHE A 71 -0.33 -6.68 13.41
CA PHE A 71 0.79 -5.92 13.98
C PHE A 71 0.36 -5.29 15.32
N ASP A 72 1.12 -5.57 16.36
CA ASP A 72 0.88 -5.01 17.70
C ASP A 72 1.56 -3.65 17.88
N TRP A 73 2.77 -3.50 17.40
CA TRP A 73 3.60 -2.33 17.63
C TRP A 73 3.97 -1.59 16.35
N HIS A 74 4.21 -2.32 15.26
CA HIS A 74 4.70 -1.75 14.02
C HIS A 74 3.66 -0.85 13.34
N ASN A 75 4.12 0.23 12.74
CA ASN A 75 3.25 1.18 12.03
C ASN A 75 2.46 0.55 10.87
N TYR A 76 2.87 -0.61 10.36
CA TYR A 76 2.10 -1.35 9.35
C TYR A 76 0.73 -1.81 9.84
N GLY A 77 0.48 -1.83 11.13
CA GLY A 77 -0.86 -2.03 11.68
C GLY A 77 -1.85 -0.89 11.43
N LYS A 78 -1.37 0.25 10.90
CA LYS A 78 -2.20 1.42 10.59
C LYS A 78 -2.47 1.50 9.08
N PRO A 79 -3.74 1.60 8.66
CA PRO A 79 -4.07 1.81 7.26
C PRO A 79 -3.51 3.13 6.73
N THR A 80 -3.02 3.14 5.49
CA THR A 80 -2.41 4.32 4.85
C THR A 80 -3.35 5.52 4.79
N ILE A 81 -4.66 5.29 4.60
CA ILE A 81 -5.65 6.37 4.57
C ILE A 81 -5.82 7.07 5.92
N GLY A 82 -5.42 6.43 7.01
CA GLY A 82 -5.53 6.97 8.36
C GLY A 82 -6.92 6.82 8.99
N ALA A 83 -7.08 7.42 10.17
CA ALA A 83 -8.35 7.45 10.87
C ALA A 83 -9.20 8.63 10.37
N ARG A 84 -10.52 8.47 10.37
CA ARG A 84 -11.46 9.53 9.97
C ARG A 84 -11.27 10.80 10.79
N SER A 85 -11.08 10.67 12.09
CA SER A 85 -10.84 11.81 12.99
C SER A 85 -9.60 12.61 12.59
N ASP A 86 -8.55 11.94 12.14
CA ASP A 86 -7.30 12.59 11.75
C ASP A 86 -7.46 13.31 10.41
N ILE A 87 -8.18 12.70 9.45
CA ILE A 87 -8.54 13.33 8.18
C ILE A 87 -9.33 14.61 8.40
N GLU A 88 -10.33 14.56 9.29
CA GLU A 88 -11.23 15.70 9.55
C GLU A 88 -10.58 16.82 10.38
N ASN A 89 -9.47 16.57 11.08
CA ASN A 89 -8.85 17.52 12.00
C ASN A 89 -7.38 17.84 11.68
N VAL A 90 -6.86 17.38 10.54
CA VAL A 90 -5.46 17.67 10.17
C VAL A 90 -5.24 19.18 10.03
N LYS A 91 -4.18 19.67 10.64
CA LYS A 91 -3.79 21.08 10.56
C LYS A 91 -2.78 21.28 9.44
N ILE A 92 -2.87 22.46 8.80
CA ILE A 92 -1.96 22.79 7.70
C ILE A 92 -0.49 22.77 8.13
N GLU A 93 -0.22 23.18 9.35
CA GLU A 93 1.14 23.19 9.91
C GLU A 93 1.74 21.79 10.00
N ASN A 94 0.92 20.78 10.28
CA ASN A 94 1.37 19.39 10.32
C ASN A 94 1.77 18.88 8.93
N LEU A 95 0.99 19.24 7.89
CA LEU A 95 1.32 18.88 6.50
C LEU A 95 2.58 19.60 6.02
N GLN A 96 2.70 20.89 6.32
CA GLN A 96 3.90 21.66 5.99
C GLN A 96 5.14 21.08 6.69
N ALA A 97 5.04 20.75 7.98
CA ALA A 97 6.13 20.15 8.74
C ALA A 97 6.50 18.77 8.18
N PHE A 98 5.52 17.95 7.78
CA PHE A 98 5.75 16.67 7.14
C PHE A 98 6.45 16.83 5.79
N TYR A 99 5.96 17.72 4.94
CA TYR A 99 6.55 18.01 3.65
C TYR A 99 8.01 18.46 3.79
N HIS A 100 8.30 19.46 4.58
CA HIS A 100 9.66 19.95 4.78
C HIS A 100 10.60 18.92 5.40
N ARG A 101 10.08 17.96 6.14
CA ARG A 101 10.89 16.88 6.74
C ARG A 101 11.24 15.78 5.75
N TYR A 102 10.27 15.33 4.97
CA TYR A 102 10.41 14.10 4.19
C TYR A 102 10.63 14.31 2.69
N TYR A 103 10.19 15.45 2.13
CA TYR A 103 10.32 15.77 0.71
C TYR A 103 11.64 16.51 0.46
N GLN A 104 12.71 15.75 0.44
CA GLN A 104 14.08 16.26 0.31
C GLN A 104 14.90 15.30 -0.57
N PRO A 105 15.96 15.78 -1.25
CA PRO A 105 16.74 14.97 -2.18
C PRO A 105 17.45 13.78 -1.53
N ASP A 106 17.75 13.82 -0.24
CA ASP A 106 18.33 12.70 0.51
C ASP A 106 17.33 11.60 0.88
N ASN A 107 16.04 11.81 0.61
CA ASN A 107 14.95 10.88 0.88
C ASN A 107 14.11 10.61 -0.39
N ALA A 108 14.67 10.81 -1.56
CA ALA A 108 13.97 10.64 -2.83
C ALA A 108 14.77 9.75 -3.78
N VAL A 109 14.05 9.00 -4.61
CA VAL A 109 14.60 8.24 -5.73
C VAL A 109 13.91 8.68 -7.01
N LEU A 110 14.66 9.20 -7.96
CA LEU A 110 14.18 9.52 -9.29
C LEU A 110 14.35 8.31 -10.20
N THR A 111 13.25 7.85 -10.79
CA THR A 111 13.28 6.80 -11.82
C THR A 111 12.80 7.39 -13.14
N VAL A 112 13.61 7.25 -14.18
CA VAL A 112 13.26 7.63 -15.56
C VAL A 112 13.24 6.38 -16.41
N SER A 113 12.12 6.15 -17.11
CA SER A 113 11.93 4.98 -17.96
C SER A 113 11.30 5.37 -19.28
N GLY A 114 11.79 4.81 -20.39
CA GLY A 114 11.25 5.06 -21.72
C GLY A 114 12.34 5.30 -22.78
N LYS A 115 12.00 6.09 -23.79
CA LYS A 115 12.89 6.41 -24.90
C LYS A 115 13.71 7.66 -24.58
N PHE A 116 14.98 7.50 -24.27
CA PHE A 116 15.96 8.58 -24.06
C PHE A 116 17.39 8.04 -24.23
N ASP A 117 18.36 8.94 -24.41
CA ASP A 117 19.78 8.61 -24.34
C ASP A 117 20.28 8.91 -22.92
N PRO A 118 20.82 7.91 -22.19
CA PRO A 118 21.39 8.13 -20.86
C PRO A 118 22.52 9.18 -20.84
N ALA A 119 23.31 9.29 -21.91
CA ALA A 119 24.39 10.26 -21.99
C ALA A 119 23.89 11.71 -22.06
N GLU A 120 22.68 11.93 -22.57
CA GLU A 120 22.04 13.24 -22.63
C GLU A 120 21.25 13.59 -21.37
N ILE A 121 20.57 12.58 -20.78
CA ILE A 121 19.66 12.84 -19.65
C ILE A 121 20.42 12.98 -18.31
N LEU A 122 21.49 12.21 -18.09
CA LEU A 122 22.24 12.24 -16.82
C LEU A 122 22.79 13.64 -16.50
N PRO A 123 23.44 14.37 -17.44
CA PRO A 123 23.87 15.74 -17.18
C PRO A 123 22.72 16.71 -16.89
N LYS A 124 21.54 16.50 -17.51
CA LYS A 124 20.35 17.32 -17.24
C LYS A 124 19.85 17.08 -15.81
N ILE A 125 19.78 15.81 -15.39
CA ILE A 125 19.40 15.44 -14.01
C ILE A 125 20.38 16.04 -13.00
N GLU A 126 21.67 15.87 -13.23
CA GLU A 126 22.71 16.42 -12.36
C GLU A 126 22.59 17.95 -12.24
N LYS A 127 22.39 18.65 -13.35
CA LYS A 127 22.20 20.11 -13.35
C LYS A 127 20.94 20.55 -12.59
N ILE A 128 19.83 19.84 -12.72
CA ILE A 128 18.54 20.24 -12.14
C ILE A 128 18.48 19.85 -10.67
N PHE A 129 18.70 18.58 -10.35
CA PHE A 129 18.57 18.06 -8.98
C PHE A 129 19.81 18.34 -8.14
N GLY A 130 21.00 18.36 -8.74
CA GLY A 130 22.24 18.71 -8.06
C GLY A 130 22.31 20.17 -7.59
N ALA A 131 21.46 21.06 -8.13
CA ALA A 131 21.33 22.42 -7.65
C ALA A 131 20.53 22.53 -6.32
N ILE A 132 19.80 21.48 -5.93
CA ILE A 132 19.03 21.46 -4.68
C ILE A 132 20.01 21.16 -3.53
N PRO A 133 20.13 22.04 -2.52
CA PRO A 133 21.06 21.85 -1.43
C PRO A 133 20.68 20.62 -0.59
N ARG A 134 21.69 19.91 -0.09
CA ARG A 134 21.47 18.83 0.85
C ARG A 134 20.89 19.39 2.15
N PRO A 135 19.78 18.81 2.69
CA PRO A 135 19.17 19.31 3.92
C PRO A 135 20.08 19.04 5.13
N GLU A 136 20.11 19.98 6.07
CA GLU A 136 20.87 19.86 7.33
C GLU A 136 20.17 18.94 8.35
N ARG A 137 18.85 18.76 8.23
CA ARG A 137 18.05 17.91 9.14
C ARG A 137 18.42 16.44 8.99
N LYS A 138 18.26 15.68 10.06
CA LYS A 138 18.29 14.23 10.04
C LYS A 138 16.86 13.68 10.02
N LEU A 139 16.62 12.62 9.24
CA LEU A 139 15.37 11.87 9.33
C LEU A 139 15.32 11.16 10.69
N PRO A 140 14.12 11.04 11.30
CA PRO A 140 13.95 10.20 12.49
C PRO A 140 14.36 8.76 12.19
N GLU A 141 15.05 8.14 13.12
CA GLU A 141 15.31 6.71 13.07
C GLU A 141 14.05 5.95 13.51
N GLU A 142 13.72 4.91 12.79
CA GLU A 142 12.66 3.97 13.15
C GLU A 142 13.31 2.71 13.73
N TRP A 143 12.97 2.39 14.97
CA TRP A 143 13.54 1.24 15.69
C TRP A 143 12.48 0.26 16.21
N THR A 144 11.20 0.50 15.89
CA THR A 144 10.13 -0.40 16.33
C THR A 144 10.21 -1.72 15.57
N VAL A 145 10.47 -2.78 16.31
CA VAL A 145 10.45 -4.14 15.78
C VAL A 145 9.18 -4.84 16.25
N GLU A 146 8.45 -5.39 15.31
CA GLU A 146 7.24 -6.15 15.60
C GLU A 146 7.57 -7.45 16.35
N PRO A 147 6.93 -7.77 17.49
CA PRO A 147 7.17 -9.00 18.21
C PRO A 147 6.75 -10.22 17.38
N VAL A 148 7.31 -11.38 17.74
CA VAL A 148 6.86 -12.66 17.17
C VAL A 148 5.39 -12.87 17.56
N ALA A 149 4.59 -13.37 16.62
CA ALA A 149 3.19 -13.68 16.91
C ALA A 149 3.11 -14.81 17.93
N ASP A 150 2.34 -14.60 18.98
CA ASP A 150 2.17 -15.51 20.10
C ASP A 150 0.99 -16.49 19.91
N GLY A 151 0.27 -16.40 18.78
CA GLY A 151 -0.81 -17.31 18.45
C GLY A 151 -1.69 -16.80 17.31
N GLU A 152 -2.70 -17.60 16.98
CA GLU A 152 -3.73 -17.25 16.02
C GLU A 152 -4.64 -16.15 16.59
N ARG A 153 -5.00 -15.20 15.74
CA ARG A 153 -5.94 -14.12 16.04
C ARG A 153 -7.11 -14.16 15.09
N SER A 154 -8.32 -13.94 15.58
CA SER A 154 -9.50 -13.92 14.75
C SER A 154 -10.37 -12.70 15.05
N PHE A 155 -11.13 -12.27 14.06
CA PHE A 155 -12.09 -11.19 14.19
C PHE A 155 -13.29 -11.41 13.26
N THR A 156 -14.40 -10.77 13.60
CA THR A 156 -15.59 -10.75 12.75
C THR A 156 -16.06 -9.32 12.58
N VAL A 157 -16.28 -8.90 11.34
CA VAL A 157 -16.93 -7.64 11.00
C VAL A 157 -18.38 -7.92 10.63
N ARG A 158 -19.32 -7.19 11.24
CA ARG A 158 -20.74 -7.23 10.88
C ARG A 158 -21.18 -5.86 10.42
N ARG A 159 -21.67 -5.80 9.18
CA ARG A 159 -22.22 -4.58 8.56
C ARG A 159 -23.48 -4.92 7.78
N PRO A 160 -24.41 -3.97 7.60
CA PRO A 160 -25.52 -4.16 6.69
C PRO A 160 -25.02 -4.47 5.27
N GLY A 161 -25.68 -5.41 4.59
CA GLY A 161 -25.31 -5.83 3.24
C GLY A 161 -25.44 -7.32 3.04
N GLU A 162 -25.23 -7.77 1.80
CA GLU A 162 -25.39 -9.18 1.43
C GLU A 162 -24.02 -9.89 1.19
N ALA A 163 -22.93 -9.13 1.12
CA ALA A 163 -21.61 -9.68 0.87
C ALA A 163 -21.11 -10.47 2.08
N LYS A 164 -20.75 -11.72 1.85
CA LYS A 164 -20.07 -12.60 2.80
C LYS A 164 -18.64 -12.81 2.34
N PHE A 165 -17.72 -12.64 3.25
CA PHE A 165 -16.31 -12.68 2.93
C PHE A 165 -15.52 -13.35 4.05
N VAL A 166 -14.61 -14.26 3.68
CA VAL A 166 -13.67 -14.90 4.60
C VAL A 166 -12.26 -14.58 4.12
N ALA A 167 -11.38 -14.23 5.04
CA ALA A 167 -9.99 -13.98 4.71
C ALA A 167 -9.06 -14.57 5.77
N VAL A 168 -7.86 -14.92 5.33
CA VAL A 168 -6.71 -15.27 6.19
C VAL A 168 -5.53 -14.40 5.83
N GLY A 169 -4.70 -14.08 6.82
CA GLY A 169 -3.50 -13.28 6.65
C GLY A 169 -2.34 -13.81 7.46
N TYR A 170 -1.14 -13.70 6.89
CA TYR A 170 0.10 -14.11 7.54
C TYR A 170 1.13 -13.01 7.40
N ARG A 171 1.93 -12.77 8.45
CA ARG A 171 3.14 -11.95 8.32
C ARG A 171 4.16 -12.69 7.47
N VAL A 172 4.88 -11.94 6.64
CA VAL A 172 5.87 -12.49 5.70
C VAL A 172 7.16 -11.69 5.80
N PRO A 173 8.29 -12.23 5.35
CA PRO A 173 9.56 -11.50 5.32
C PRO A 173 9.49 -10.15 4.61
N ALA A 174 10.45 -9.28 4.89
CA ALA A 174 10.59 -8.00 4.20
C ALA A 174 10.83 -8.20 2.69
N SER A 175 10.49 -7.19 1.89
CA SER A 175 10.55 -7.30 0.41
C SER A 175 11.96 -7.52 -0.15
N ASN A 176 13.01 -7.16 0.61
CA ASN A 176 14.41 -7.41 0.26
C ASN A 176 14.92 -8.81 0.70
N ASP A 177 14.12 -9.56 1.42
CA ASP A 177 14.43 -10.96 1.78
C ASP A 177 14.11 -11.88 0.59
N PRO A 178 15.01 -12.81 0.21
CA PRO A 178 14.76 -13.76 -0.88
C PRO A 178 13.50 -14.61 -0.69
N ASP A 179 13.10 -14.90 0.55
CA ASP A 179 11.92 -15.70 0.84
C ASP A 179 10.62 -14.95 0.58
N PHE A 180 10.61 -13.62 0.59
CA PHE A 180 9.42 -12.84 0.22
C PHE A 180 8.92 -13.19 -1.19
N HIS A 181 9.81 -13.27 -2.17
CA HIS A 181 9.45 -13.59 -3.55
C HIS A 181 8.92 -15.02 -3.70
N ARG A 182 9.44 -15.96 -2.90
CA ARG A 182 8.95 -17.35 -2.87
C ARG A 182 7.53 -17.41 -2.30
N VAL A 183 7.27 -16.68 -1.20
CA VAL A 183 5.94 -16.59 -0.61
C VAL A 183 4.96 -15.90 -1.57
N ALA A 184 5.34 -14.78 -2.19
CA ALA A 184 4.52 -14.07 -3.16
C ALA A 184 4.12 -14.94 -4.36
N LEU A 185 5.08 -15.70 -4.89
CA LEU A 185 4.81 -16.69 -5.95
C LEU A 185 3.88 -17.81 -5.46
N GLY A 186 4.10 -18.32 -4.23
CA GLY A 186 3.24 -19.32 -3.61
C GLY A 186 1.79 -18.85 -3.49
N VAL A 187 1.56 -17.63 -3.01
CA VAL A 187 0.22 -17.02 -2.92
C VAL A 187 -0.41 -16.93 -4.32
N SER A 188 0.33 -16.47 -5.32
CA SER A 188 -0.14 -16.37 -6.70
C SER A 188 -0.58 -17.72 -7.26
N ILE A 189 0.24 -18.77 -7.07
CA ILE A 189 -0.08 -20.14 -7.53
C ILE A 189 -1.30 -20.71 -6.79
N LEU A 190 -1.39 -20.51 -5.48
CA LEU A 190 -2.49 -21.02 -4.66
C LEU A 190 -3.84 -20.42 -5.06
N THR A 191 -3.85 -19.13 -5.41
CA THR A 191 -5.07 -18.38 -5.74
C THR A 191 -5.33 -18.24 -7.24
N ASP A 192 -4.48 -18.81 -8.11
CA ASP A 192 -4.64 -18.74 -9.56
C ASP A 192 -6.02 -19.27 -10.01
N SER A 193 -6.61 -18.59 -10.96
CA SER A 193 -7.92 -18.99 -11.53
C SER A 193 -7.70 -19.50 -12.96
N PRO A 194 -8.17 -20.71 -13.31
CA PRO A 194 -8.95 -21.69 -12.51
C PRO A 194 -8.10 -22.83 -11.90
N LYS A 195 -6.78 -22.73 -11.87
CA LYS A 195 -5.89 -23.87 -11.61
C LYS A 195 -5.39 -23.96 -10.16
N GLY A 196 -5.44 -22.88 -9.42
CA GLY A 196 -4.94 -22.79 -8.05
C GLY A 196 -5.61 -23.78 -7.09
N ARG A 197 -4.86 -24.26 -6.10
CA ARG A 197 -5.38 -25.23 -5.12
C ARG A 197 -6.56 -24.65 -4.33
N LEU A 198 -6.51 -23.37 -3.95
CA LEU A 198 -7.63 -22.71 -3.27
C LEU A 198 -8.83 -22.52 -4.20
N TYR A 199 -8.62 -22.22 -5.48
CA TYR A 199 -9.70 -22.17 -6.46
C TYR A 199 -10.45 -23.50 -6.52
N LYS A 200 -9.72 -24.60 -6.68
CA LYS A 200 -10.29 -25.96 -6.73
C LYS A 200 -11.00 -26.35 -5.45
N ALA A 201 -10.43 -26.00 -4.29
CA ALA A 201 -11.01 -26.33 -3.00
C ALA A 201 -12.29 -25.55 -2.67
N LEU A 202 -12.42 -24.31 -3.15
CA LEU A 202 -13.47 -23.39 -2.75
C LEU A 202 -14.45 -23.05 -3.88
N VAL A 203 -13.97 -22.77 -5.08
CA VAL A 203 -14.81 -22.35 -6.21
C VAL A 203 -15.37 -23.55 -6.95
N ASP A 204 -14.57 -24.52 -7.31
CA ASP A 204 -15.05 -25.74 -8.00
C ASP A 204 -16.02 -26.56 -7.13
N THR A 205 -15.87 -26.50 -5.82
CA THR A 205 -16.77 -27.16 -4.87
C THR A 205 -18.03 -26.34 -4.56
N GLY A 206 -18.12 -25.10 -5.06
CA GLY A 206 -19.26 -24.21 -4.84
C GLY A 206 -19.32 -23.55 -3.46
N LEU A 207 -18.28 -23.66 -2.64
CA LEU A 207 -18.18 -23.01 -1.33
C LEU A 207 -17.98 -21.50 -1.45
N ALA A 208 -17.26 -21.03 -2.48
CA ALA A 208 -17.04 -19.61 -2.76
C ALA A 208 -17.37 -19.28 -4.22
N GLU A 209 -17.62 -18.00 -4.49
CA GLU A 209 -17.77 -17.47 -5.85
C GLU A 209 -16.41 -17.09 -6.45
N LYS A 210 -15.51 -16.61 -5.61
CA LYS A 210 -14.20 -16.11 -6.02
C LYS A 210 -13.17 -16.29 -4.90
N VAL A 211 -11.96 -16.60 -5.30
CA VAL A 211 -10.76 -16.62 -4.45
C VAL A 211 -9.74 -15.66 -5.05
N PHE A 212 -9.01 -14.96 -4.23
CA PHE A 212 -7.88 -14.13 -4.63
C PHE A 212 -6.90 -13.97 -3.48
N GLY A 213 -5.66 -13.61 -3.81
CA GLY A 213 -4.65 -13.33 -2.81
C GLY A 213 -3.57 -12.42 -3.37
N PHE A 214 -2.93 -11.69 -2.48
CA PHE A 214 -1.80 -10.83 -2.81
C PHE A 214 -0.88 -10.66 -1.61
N SER A 215 0.35 -10.26 -1.89
CA SER A 215 1.36 -9.95 -0.89
C SER A 215 1.52 -8.43 -0.79
N ILE A 216 1.59 -7.92 0.43
CA ILE A 216 1.91 -6.52 0.72
C ILE A 216 3.40 -6.45 1.07
N PRO A 217 4.24 -6.01 0.13
CA PRO A 217 5.67 -5.84 0.38
C PRO A 217 5.92 -4.65 1.29
N GLY A 218 6.91 -4.74 2.16
CA GLY A 218 7.38 -3.65 2.99
C GLY A 218 8.90 -3.60 3.07
N LYS A 219 9.44 -2.49 3.54
CA LYS A 219 10.83 -2.35 3.95
C LYS A 219 11.13 -3.30 5.11
N ASP A 220 10.19 -3.38 6.04
CA ASP A 220 10.15 -4.34 7.15
C ASP A 220 9.20 -5.51 6.79
N PRO A 221 9.12 -6.57 7.62
CA PRO A 221 8.23 -7.70 7.39
C PRO A 221 6.79 -7.26 7.11
N GLY A 222 6.29 -7.62 5.92
CA GLY A 222 4.95 -7.31 5.46
C GLY A 222 3.93 -8.40 5.79
N PHE A 223 2.90 -8.52 4.95
CA PHE A 223 1.90 -9.57 5.13
C PHE A 223 1.31 -10.02 3.80
N VAL A 224 0.69 -11.19 3.82
CA VAL A 224 -0.15 -11.69 2.73
C VAL A 224 -1.61 -11.65 3.13
N PHE A 225 -2.46 -11.43 2.15
CA PHE A 225 -3.89 -11.46 2.27
C PHE A 225 -4.45 -12.48 1.28
N ILE A 226 -5.25 -13.44 1.77
CA ILE A 226 -5.93 -14.44 0.94
C ILE A 226 -7.41 -14.39 1.31
N GLY A 227 -8.25 -14.13 0.33
CA GLY A 227 -9.67 -13.91 0.53
C GLY A 227 -10.55 -14.77 -0.35
N ALA A 228 -11.72 -15.10 0.16
CA ALA A 228 -12.78 -15.78 -0.55
C ALA A 228 -14.11 -15.01 -0.43
N LEU A 229 -14.72 -14.68 -1.55
CA LEU A 229 -16.06 -14.13 -1.63
C LEU A 229 -17.06 -15.29 -1.70
N LEU A 230 -18.02 -15.31 -0.78
CA LEU A 230 -19.01 -16.35 -0.68
C LEU A 230 -20.31 -15.94 -1.34
N LYS A 231 -21.09 -16.95 -1.73
CA LYS A 231 -22.50 -16.73 -2.06
C LYS A 231 -23.26 -16.25 -0.82
N LYS A 232 -24.39 -15.59 -1.01
CA LYS A 232 -25.27 -15.10 0.06
C LYS A 232 -25.64 -16.20 1.08
N THR A 233 -25.82 -17.43 0.61
CA THR A 233 -26.13 -18.61 1.43
C THR A 233 -24.89 -19.39 1.89
N GLY A 234 -23.69 -18.87 1.63
CA GLY A 234 -22.43 -19.53 1.96
C GLY A 234 -22.22 -19.67 3.47
N ASP A 235 -21.51 -20.73 3.84
CA ASP A 235 -21.14 -21.05 5.22
C ASP A 235 -19.69 -20.61 5.47
N GLU A 236 -19.52 -19.51 6.23
CA GLU A 236 -18.22 -18.91 6.50
C GLU A 236 -17.28 -19.87 7.25
N ALA A 237 -17.81 -20.70 8.14
CA ALA A 237 -17.00 -21.64 8.91
C ALA A 237 -16.41 -22.73 7.99
N LYS A 238 -17.24 -23.29 7.11
CA LYS A 238 -16.76 -24.28 6.13
C LYS A 238 -15.72 -23.72 5.17
N VAL A 239 -15.90 -22.48 4.72
CA VAL A 239 -14.92 -21.82 3.85
C VAL A 239 -13.62 -21.58 4.58
N ARG A 240 -13.65 -21.06 5.82
CA ARG A 240 -12.48 -20.88 6.65
C ARG A 240 -11.72 -22.19 6.83
N ASP A 241 -12.40 -23.25 7.24
CA ASP A 241 -11.78 -24.55 7.51
C ASP A 241 -11.16 -25.15 6.23
N ALA A 242 -11.82 -25.01 5.08
CA ALA A 242 -11.29 -25.42 3.79
C ALA A 242 -10.07 -24.57 3.34
N MET A 243 -10.09 -23.27 3.62
CA MET A 243 -8.95 -22.38 3.36
C MET A 243 -7.73 -22.80 4.18
N VAL A 244 -7.88 -22.89 5.50
CA VAL A 244 -6.79 -23.27 6.41
C VAL A 244 -6.23 -24.64 6.03
N LYS A 245 -7.07 -25.65 5.88
CA LYS A 245 -6.64 -26.99 5.46
C LYS A 245 -5.88 -27.01 4.11
N THR A 246 -6.15 -26.07 3.21
CA THR A 246 -5.49 -26.05 1.90
C THR A 246 -4.15 -25.32 1.97
N LEU A 247 -3.99 -24.42 2.93
CA LEU A 247 -2.75 -23.65 3.17
C LEU A 247 -1.73 -24.39 4.01
N GLU A 248 -2.16 -25.27 4.92
CA GLU A 248 -1.36 -26.21 5.69
C GLU A 248 -1.00 -27.45 4.84
#